data_4f347cf1138f9cdb76607d1988cabd54
#
_entry.id   4f347cf1138f9cdb76607d1988cabd54
#
_cell.length_a   1.000
_cell.length_b   1.000
_cell.length_c   1.000
_cell.angle_alpha   90.00
_cell.angle_beta   90.00
_cell.angle_gamma   90.00
#
_symmetry.space_group_name_H-M   'P 1'
#
loop_
_entity.id
_entity.type
_entity.pdbx_description
1 polymer ?
#
loop_
_entity_poly.entity_id
_entity_poly.type
_entity_poly.pdbx_seq_one_letter_code
_entity_poly.pdbx_strand_id
1 'polypeptide(L)'
;MTGFTPSAQAFLDARDLLLHHRTDYERAYEAFAWPKLDTFNWALDYFDAMARGNDNPALWIVDDPAGDGARYSFAQMAERSSRTANFLRELGVARGDRLLLMLPNRVELWDVMLAAMKLGAIVLPATTQLSPDDVRERVEAGGARYVVVDAAELDKFATLDPGVKRIAVGAARDGWIDLAQALTASAEFEPDAPTRASDPYLLYFTSGTTSKPKLVEHTHESYPVGHLSTMYWIGLMPGDVHWNISSPGWAKHAWSCFFAPWNAQACVFIYNFARFVPKDTLDALVKFGVTTLCAPPTVWRMLVQEPLATWPVKLREIVGAGEPLNPEIIERVRHAWNITIRDGYGQTETTCQIGNSPGQPVVPGAMGRPLPGYRVELVDPDDQRAMEGEIALPLAHRPLGLMTGYANNPQASAHAMRNGYYHTSDVAMLGDDGYYVYVGRADDVFKSSDYRLSPFELESVLIEHEAIAEAAVVPSPDALRLSVPKAFVIVRQGYEAGPDLARAVFRFSREKLAPYKRIRRLQFSDLPKTISGKIRRVELRRREMEREVGATRLPDEYWEEDFPDLREL
;
A
#
# COMPACT_ATOMS: atom_id res chain seq x y z
N MET A 1 -1.93 37.25 15.01
CA MET A 1 -2.23 35.81 15.11
C MET A 1 -3.33 35.52 14.10
N THR A 2 -2.98 35.09 12.89
CA THR A 2 -3.95 34.58 11.91
C THR A 2 -4.33 33.18 12.41
N GLY A 3 -5.51 33.07 13.05
CA GLY A 3 -6.03 31.78 13.50
C GLY A 3 -6.24 30.83 12.32
N PHE A 4 -6.25 29.52 12.60
CA PHE A 4 -6.63 28.51 11.62
C PHE A 4 -8.04 28.77 11.07
N THR A 5 -8.28 28.39 9.82
CA THR A 5 -9.65 28.39 9.27
C THR A 5 -10.51 27.38 10.05
N PRO A 6 -11.85 27.52 10.05
CA PRO A 6 -12.73 26.56 10.73
C PRO A 6 -12.49 25.11 10.28
N SER A 7 -12.24 24.86 9.00
CA SER A 7 -11.91 23.54 8.47
C SER A 7 -10.54 23.04 8.98
N ALA A 8 -9.52 23.91 9.00
CA ALA A 8 -8.21 23.55 9.56
C ALA A 8 -8.30 23.22 11.05
N GLN A 9 -9.10 23.97 11.83
CA GLN A 9 -9.31 23.70 13.24
C GLN A 9 -10.04 22.36 13.44
N ALA A 10 -11.08 22.07 12.67
CA ALA A 10 -11.79 20.79 12.75
C ALA A 10 -10.87 19.59 12.41
N PHE A 11 -9.97 19.76 11.43
CA PHE A 11 -8.94 18.76 11.15
C PHE A 11 -7.97 18.57 12.32
N LEU A 12 -7.48 19.65 12.91
CA LEU A 12 -6.57 19.62 14.05
C LEU A 12 -7.22 18.96 15.27
N ASP A 13 -8.47 19.28 15.56
CA ASP A 13 -9.21 18.69 16.68
C ASP A 13 -9.34 17.18 16.52
N ALA A 14 -9.67 16.71 15.31
CA ALA A 14 -9.77 15.28 14.99
C ALA A 14 -8.41 14.58 15.09
N ARG A 15 -7.34 15.20 14.58
CA ARG A 15 -5.96 14.71 14.69
C ARG A 15 -5.52 14.60 16.14
N ASP A 16 -5.69 15.64 16.91
CA ASP A 16 -5.22 15.74 18.29
C ASP A 16 -5.96 14.78 19.20
N LEU A 17 -7.24 14.53 18.95
CA LEU A 17 -8.00 13.47 19.63
C LEU A 17 -7.34 12.10 19.44
N LEU A 18 -6.96 11.75 18.20
CA LEU A 18 -6.31 10.48 17.91
C LEU A 18 -4.90 10.39 18.51
N LEU A 19 -4.13 11.47 18.50
CA LEU A 19 -2.82 11.53 19.17
C LEU A 19 -2.95 11.38 20.69
N HIS A 20 -3.95 12.03 21.28
CA HIS A 20 -4.21 11.95 22.73
C HIS A 20 -4.61 10.54 23.17
N HIS A 21 -5.47 9.87 22.40
CA HIS A 21 -5.94 8.51 22.66
C HIS A 21 -5.18 7.44 21.89
N ARG A 22 -3.92 7.71 21.52
CA ARG A 22 -3.10 6.81 20.68
C ARG A 22 -3.05 5.36 21.17
N THR A 23 -3.02 5.14 22.47
CA THR A 23 -2.94 3.82 23.12
C THR A 23 -4.23 3.41 23.84
N ASP A 24 -5.32 4.14 23.62
CA ASP A 24 -6.64 3.83 24.16
C ASP A 24 -7.63 3.67 23.00
N TYR A 25 -7.65 2.46 22.44
CA TYR A 25 -8.46 2.16 21.26
C TYR A 25 -9.95 2.43 21.47
N GLU A 26 -10.52 2.00 22.59
CA GLU A 26 -11.95 2.13 22.83
C GLU A 26 -12.37 3.61 22.87
N ARG A 27 -11.61 4.43 23.57
CA ARG A 27 -11.84 5.88 23.62
C ARG A 27 -11.65 6.54 22.25
N ALA A 28 -10.59 6.18 21.53
CA ALA A 28 -10.34 6.72 20.20
C ALA A 28 -11.47 6.34 19.23
N TYR A 29 -11.92 5.08 19.25
CA TYR A 29 -12.96 4.58 18.36
C TYR A 29 -14.32 5.21 18.65
N GLU A 30 -14.69 5.34 19.93
CA GLU A 30 -15.98 5.93 20.36
C GLU A 30 -16.04 7.44 20.14
N ALA A 31 -14.96 8.17 20.43
CA ALA A 31 -14.96 9.63 20.42
C ALA A 31 -14.66 10.23 19.04
N PHE A 32 -13.98 9.48 18.17
CA PHE A 32 -13.57 10.01 16.87
C PHE A 32 -14.76 10.15 15.91
N ALA A 33 -14.85 11.32 15.31
CA ALA A 33 -15.71 11.57 14.15
C ALA A 33 -14.91 12.28 13.06
N TRP A 34 -15.15 11.92 11.81
CA TRP A 34 -14.54 12.63 10.69
C TRP A 34 -14.91 14.11 10.73
N PRO A 35 -13.95 15.02 10.55
CA PRO A 35 -14.23 16.44 10.50
C PRO A 35 -15.10 16.77 9.29
N LYS A 36 -16.01 17.73 9.46
CA LYS A 36 -16.81 18.26 8.36
C LYS A 36 -16.07 19.43 7.74
N LEU A 37 -15.68 19.29 6.48
CA LEU A 37 -14.89 20.26 5.74
C LEU A 37 -15.69 20.76 4.53
N ASP A 38 -15.66 22.06 4.29
CA ASP A 38 -16.28 22.68 3.10
C ASP A 38 -15.17 23.15 2.16
N THR A 39 -14.40 24.13 2.60
CA THR A 39 -13.18 24.56 1.91
C THR A 39 -11.99 24.12 2.73
N PHE A 40 -11.12 23.35 2.10
CA PHE A 40 -9.92 22.83 2.76
C PHE A 40 -8.87 22.48 1.73
N ASN A 41 -7.67 23.02 1.93
CA ASN A 41 -6.47 22.63 1.21
C ASN A 41 -5.42 22.23 2.24
N TRP A 42 -5.21 20.92 2.38
CA TRP A 42 -4.31 20.38 3.41
C TRP A 42 -2.91 21.01 3.36
N ALA A 43 -2.38 21.31 2.14
CA ALA A 43 -1.05 21.92 2.01
C ALA A 43 -1.03 23.37 2.51
N LEU A 44 -2.08 24.15 2.24
CA LEU A 44 -2.16 25.57 2.63
C LEU A 44 -2.68 25.76 4.06
N ASP A 45 -3.82 25.10 4.37
CA ASP A 45 -4.55 25.32 5.62
C ASP A 45 -3.89 24.64 6.82
N TYR A 46 -3.21 23.51 6.59
CA TYR A 46 -2.55 22.76 7.65
C TYR A 46 -1.02 22.78 7.50
N PHE A 47 -0.47 22.24 6.40
CA PHE A 47 0.98 22.02 6.28
C PHE A 47 1.76 23.33 6.35
N ASP A 48 1.44 24.32 5.53
CA ASP A 48 2.12 25.63 5.51
C ASP A 48 1.90 26.38 6.83
N ALA A 49 0.69 26.29 7.41
CA ALA A 49 0.40 26.94 8.68
C ALA A 49 1.25 26.35 9.83
N MET A 50 1.41 25.02 9.88
CA MET A 50 2.22 24.31 10.85
C MET A 50 3.72 24.49 10.60
N ALA A 51 4.12 24.67 9.33
CA ALA A 51 5.51 24.82 8.91
C ALA A 51 6.11 26.19 9.23
N ARG A 52 5.31 27.20 9.55
CA ARG A 52 5.81 28.56 9.87
C ARG A 52 6.76 28.56 11.06
N GLY A 53 8.05 28.85 10.78
CA GLY A 53 9.09 28.85 11.83
C GLY A 53 9.35 27.48 12.44
N ASN A 54 8.95 26.41 11.78
CA ASN A 54 9.18 25.04 12.23
C ASN A 54 10.41 24.45 11.54
N ASP A 55 11.55 24.53 12.24
CA ASP A 55 12.84 24.01 11.77
C ASP A 55 13.05 22.52 12.08
N ASN A 56 12.04 21.84 12.65
CA ASN A 56 12.11 20.38 12.82
C ASN A 56 12.19 19.67 11.45
N PRO A 57 12.92 18.55 11.35
CA PRO A 57 13.05 17.83 10.10
C PRO A 57 11.69 17.25 9.67
N ALA A 58 11.27 17.58 8.44
CA ALA A 58 10.09 17.04 7.78
C ALA A 58 10.46 15.87 6.88
N LEU A 59 11.61 15.96 6.20
CA LEU A 59 12.09 14.98 5.24
C LEU A 59 13.58 14.78 5.40
N TRP A 60 14.02 13.53 5.43
CA TRP A 60 15.42 13.15 5.54
C TRP A 60 15.73 12.06 4.51
N ILE A 61 16.52 12.38 3.50
CA ILE A 61 16.89 11.48 2.40
C ILE A 61 18.36 11.12 2.50
N VAL A 62 18.64 9.83 2.48
CA VAL A 62 19.99 9.25 2.51
C VAL A 62 20.20 8.45 1.22
N ASP A 63 21.11 8.93 0.38
CA ASP A 63 21.52 8.27 -0.87
C ASP A 63 22.82 7.48 -0.72
N ASP A 64 23.69 7.91 0.20
CA ASP A 64 24.95 7.27 0.53
C ASP A 64 24.93 6.77 1.98
N PRO A 65 25.04 5.46 2.21
CA PRO A 65 25.05 4.89 3.56
C PRO A 65 26.23 5.39 4.43
N ALA A 66 27.32 5.88 3.82
CA ALA A 66 28.44 6.46 4.55
C ALA A 66 28.14 7.88 5.06
N GLY A 67 27.28 8.62 4.36
CA GLY A 67 26.90 9.99 4.67
C GLY A 67 25.80 10.11 5.72
N ASP A 68 25.42 11.37 6.02
CA ASP A 68 24.31 11.70 6.93
C ASP A 68 23.01 12.02 6.18
N GLY A 69 23.06 12.07 4.83
CA GLY A 69 21.93 12.42 3.97
C GLY A 69 21.54 13.90 4.04
N ALA A 70 20.56 14.27 3.22
CA ALA A 70 19.99 15.61 3.16
C ALA A 70 18.75 15.70 4.05
N ARG A 71 18.67 16.74 4.89
CA ARG A 71 17.52 17.01 5.75
C ARG A 71 16.85 18.31 5.32
N TYR A 72 15.54 18.28 5.27
CA TYR A 72 14.70 19.43 4.96
C TYR A 72 13.72 19.65 6.11
N SER A 73 13.67 20.86 6.65
CA SER A 73 12.71 21.21 7.70
C SER A 73 11.31 21.41 7.14
N PHE A 74 10.30 21.43 8.01
CA PHE A 74 8.94 21.77 7.60
C PHE A 74 8.89 23.15 6.93
N ALA A 75 9.58 24.15 7.48
CA ALA A 75 9.67 25.48 6.90
C ALA A 75 10.27 25.45 5.49
N GLN A 76 11.37 24.73 5.29
CA GLN A 76 11.99 24.58 3.98
C GLN A 76 11.08 23.87 2.97
N MET A 77 10.35 22.83 3.39
CA MET A 77 9.41 22.14 2.49
C MET A 77 8.24 23.02 2.08
N ALA A 78 7.72 23.85 2.98
CA ALA A 78 6.69 24.84 2.66
C ALA A 78 7.18 25.88 1.67
N GLU A 79 8.39 26.41 1.85
CA GLU A 79 9.01 27.37 0.93
C GLU A 79 9.26 26.75 -0.45
N ARG A 80 9.91 25.59 -0.51
CA ARG A 80 10.23 24.88 -1.75
C ARG A 80 8.97 24.58 -2.57
N SER A 81 7.94 24.06 -1.92
CA SER A 81 6.66 23.75 -2.58
C SER A 81 5.91 24.99 -3.04
N SER A 82 6.03 26.13 -2.36
CA SER A 82 5.48 27.41 -2.81
C SER A 82 6.17 27.93 -4.08
N ARG A 83 7.52 27.86 -4.11
CA ARG A 83 8.30 28.18 -5.31
C ARG A 83 7.92 27.28 -6.49
N THR A 84 7.79 25.97 -6.23
CA THR A 84 7.37 24.99 -7.24
C THR A 84 5.93 25.27 -7.73
N ALA A 85 5.02 25.66 -6.84
CA ALA A 85 3.65 26.00 -7.22
C ALA A 85 3.59 27.24 -8.12
N ASN A 86 4.34 28.31 -7.77
CA ASN A 86 4.43 29.50 -8.60
C ASN A 86 5.03 29.20 -9.98
N PHE A 87 6.09 28.41 -10.04
CA PHE A 87 6.71 27.99 -11.30
C PHE A 87 5.74 27.19 -12.17
N LEU A 88 5.05 26.20 -11.60
CA LEU A 88 4.05 25.40 -12.33
C LEU A 88 2.89 26.28 -12.84
N ARG A 89 2.46 27.27 -12.05
CA ARG A 89 1.45 28.26 -12.46
C ARG A 89 1.93 29.11 -13.65
N GLU A 90 3.19 29.57 -13.65
CA GLU A 90 3.79 30.27 -14.77
C GLU A 90 3.84 29.43 -16.04
N LEU A 91 4.00 28.13 -15.90
CA LEU A 91 3.89 27.17 -17.02
C LEU A 91 2.45 26.93 -17.45
N GLY A 92 1.46 27.50 -16.76
CA GLY A 92 0.04 27.42 -17.08
C GLY A 92 -0.70 26.27 -16.41
N VAL A 93 -0.11 25.63 -15.37
CA VAL A 93 -0.85 24.66 -14.54
C VAL A 93 -1.90 25.40 -13.72
N ALA A 94 -3.15 24.98 -13.86
CA ALA A 94 -4.31 25.56 -13.20
C ALA A 94 -5.06 24.49 -12.39
N ARG A 95 -6.03 24.96 -11.59
CA ARG A 95 -6.96 24.08 -10.85
C ARG A 95 -7.62 23.08 -11.79
N GLY A 96 -7.60 21.80 -11.38
CA GLY A 96 -8.21 20.70 -12.13
C GLY A 96 -7.34 20.15 -13.27
N ASP A 97 -6.21 20.80 -13.59
CA ASP A 97 -5.24 20.22 -14.53
C ASP A 97 -4.63 18.95 -13.96
N ARG A 98 -4.36 17.99 -14.83
CA ARG A 98 -3.84 16.68 -14.48
C ARG A 98 -2.36 16.58 -14.82
N LEU A 99 -1.56 16.18 -13.83
CA LEU A 99 -0.11 16.11 -13.89
C LEU A 99 0.34 14.68 -13.54
N LEU A 100 0.99 13.97 -14.49
CA LEU A 100 1.62 12.70 -14.18
C LEU A 100 2.99 12.95 -13.55
N LEU A 101 3.23 12.32 -12.38
CA LEU A 101 4.44 12.48 -11.59
C LEU A 101 5.21 11.16 -11.53
N MET A 102 6.38 11.10 -12.21
CA MET A 102 7.24 9.91 -12.23
C MET A 102 8.64 10.29 -11.72
N LEU A 103 8.81 10.24 -10.42
CA LEU A 103 10.07 10.51 -9.74
C LEU A 103 10.42 9.36 -8.77
N PRO A 104 11.71 9.04 -8.59
CA PRO A 104 12.17 8.23 -7.47
C PRO A 104 12.08 9.05 -6.16
N ASN A 105 12.53 8.49 -5.05
CA ASN A 105 12.60 9.18 -3.77
C ASN A 105 13.67 10.29 -3.80
N ARG A 106 13.27 11.47 -4.22
CA ARG A 106 14.07 12.71 -4.25
C ARG A 106 13.19 13.86 -3.80
N VAL A 107 13.75 14.91 -3.25
CA VAL A 107 13.01 15.99 -2.59
C VAL A 107 11.95 16.63 -3.50
N GLU A 108 12.20 16.69 -4.80
CA GLU A 108 11.27 17.27 -5.78
C GLU A 108 9.94 16.46 -5.88
N LEU A 109 9.93 15.20 -5.50
CA LEU A 109 8.68 14.42 -5.41
C LEU A 109 7.70 15.07 -4.43
N TRP A 110 8.19 15.44 -3.24
CA TRP A 110 7.40 16.11 -2.20
C TRP A 110 7.10 17.55 -2.55
N ASP A 111 8.05 18.27 -3.17
CA ASP A 111 7.84 19.65 -3.66
C ASP A 111 6.67 19.70 -4.64
N VAL A 112 6.65 18.80 -5.64
CA VAL A 112 5.62 18.77 -6.68
C VAL A 112 4.27 18.29 -6.12
N MET A 113 4.25 17.31 -5.23
CA MET A 113 3.02 16.85 -4.57
C MET A 113 2.35 17.99 -3.79
N LEU A 114 3.11 18.71 -2.94
CA LEU A 114 2.59 19.87 -2.20
C LEU A 114 2.19 21.01 -3.14
N ALA A 115 3.00 21.31 -4.16
CA ALA A 115 2.75 22.38 -5.12
C ALA A 115 1.46 22.15 -5.92
N ALA A 116 1.26 20.94 -6.41
CA ALA A 116 0.03 20.56 -7.11
C ALA A 116 -1.21 20.71 -6.21
N MET A 117 -1.09 20.31 -4.93
CA MET A 117 -2.16 20.49 -3.95
C MET A 117 -2.47 21.97 -3.73
N LYS A 118 -1.45 22.83 -3.57
CA LYS A 118 -1.61 24.30 -3.42
C LYS A 118 -2.35 24.91 -4.60
N LEU A 119 -2.05 24.45 -5.82
CA LEU A 119 -2.68 24.90 -7.06
C LEU A 119 -4.10 24.36 -7.27
N GLY A 120 -4.47 23.29 -6.55
CA GLY A 120 -5.68 22.52 -6.83
C GLY A 120 -5.56 21.68 -8.11
N ALA A 121 -4.34 21.37 -8.54
CA ALA A 121 -4.07 20.46 -9.65
C ALA A 121 -4.14 18.99 -9.17
N ILE A 122 -4.38 18.08 -10.10
CA ILE A 122 -4.60 16.66 -9.83
C ILE A 122 -3.32 15.89 -10.19
N VAL A 123 -2.78 15.14 -9.24
CA VAL A 123 -1.57 14.33 -9.45
C VAL A 123 -1.94 12.90 -9.81
N LEU A 124 -1.27 12.37 -10.84
CA LEU A 124 -1.25 10.96 -11.22
C LEU A 124 0.11 10.38 -10.86
N PRO A 125 0.30 9.82 -9.67
CA PRO A 125 1.57 9.23 -9.29
C PRO A 125 1.87 8.00 -10.14
N ALA A 126 3.12 7.91 -10.64
CA ALA A 126 3.57 6.83 -11.50
C ALA A 126 4.93 6.30 -11.04
N THR A 127 5.08 4.97 -11.04
CA THR A 127 6.37 4.34 -10.72
C THR A 127 7.33 4.42 -11.90
N THR A 128 8.63 4.56 -11.63
CA THR A 128 9.70 4.51 -12.63
C THR A 128 9.83 3.14 -13.31
N GLN A 129 9.15 2.11 -12.80
CA GLN A 129 9.18 0.76 -13.37
C GLN A 129 8.27 0.57 -14.62
N LEU A 130 7.47 1.60 -14.97
CA LEU A 130 6.58 1.52 -16.13
C LEU A 130 7.37 1.42 -17.45
N SER A 131 6.82 0.64 -18.39
CA SER A 131 7.29 0.64 -19.77
C SER A 131 6.83 1.90 -20.53
N PRO A 132 7.42 2.22 -21.70
CA PRO A 132 6.95 3.32 -22.54
C PRO A 132 5.47 3.21 -22.95
N ASP A 133 4.99 1.99 -23.19
CA ASP A 133 3.57 1.75 -23.54
C ASP A 133 2.65 1.99 -22.34
N ASP A 134 3.04 1.55 -21.13
CA ASP A 134 2.30 1.83 -19.90
C ASP A 134 2.21 3.34 -19.62
N VAL A 135 3.31 4.07 -19.87
CA VAL A 135 3.37 5.54 -19.71
C VAL A 135 2.36 6.20 -20.65
N ARG A 136 2.37 5.83 -21.94
CA ARG A 136 1.44 6.37 -22.91
C ARG A 136 -0.01 6.09 -22.51
N GLU A 137 -0.34 4.84 -22.15
CA GLU A 137 -1.68 4.47 -21.71
C GLU A 137 -2.12 5.29 -20.50
N ARG A 138 -1.24 5.52 -19.53
CA ARG A 138 -1.58 6.29 -18.32
C ARG A 138 -1.76 7.77 -18.58
N VAL A 139 -0.94 8.37 -19.44
CA VAL A 139 -1.09 9.77 -19.83
C VAL A 139 -2.41 9.98 -20.57
N GLU A 140 -2.75 9.08 -21.51
CA GLU A 140 -4.00 9.15 -22.28
C GLU A 140 -5.23 8.87 -21.41
N ALA A 141 -5.26 7.74 -20.70
CA ALA A 141 -6.40 7.36 -19.85
C ALA A 141 -6.59 8.32 -18.66
N GLY A 142 -5.50 8.83 -18.11
CA GLY A 142 -5.50 9.82 -17.04
C GLY A 142 -5.81 11.23 -17.52
N GLY A 143 -5.69 11.53 -18.83
CA GLY A 143 -5.86 12.86 -19.41
C GLY A 143 -4.82 13.86 -18.89
N ALA A 144 -3.57 13.42 -18.67
CA ALA A 144 -2.53 14.28 -18.16
C ALA A 144 -2.03 15.25 -19.23
N ARG A 145 -2.04 16.54 -18.92
CA ARG A 145 -1.53 17.62 -19.79
C ARG A 145 -0.10 18.00 -19.46
N TYR A 146 0.37 17.61 -18.30
CA TYR A 146 1.71 17.86 -17.78
C TYR A 146 2.34 16.56 -17.31
N VAL A 147 3.65 16.42 -17.51
CA VAL A 147 4.41 15.31 -16.94
C VAL A 147 5.64 15.88 -16.23
N VAL A 148 5.89 15.40 -15.00
CA VAL A 148 7.12 15.73 -14.25
C VAL A 148 7.88 14.42 -14.05
N VAL A 149 9.08 14.35 -14.60
CA VAL A 149 9.80 13.09 -14.82
C VAL A 149 11.27 13.21 -14.42
N ASP A 150 11.80 12.16 -13.79
CA ASP A 150 13.24 12.05 -13.54
C ASP A 150 14.03 11.99 -14.85
N ALA A 151 15.20 12.63 -14.87
CA ALA A 151 16.06 12.70 -16.05
C ALA A 151 16.45 11.31 -16.60
N ALA A 152 16.51 10.29 -15.75
CA ALA A 152 16.82 8.92 -16.14
C ALA A 152 15.68 8.25 -16.94
N GLU A 153 14.45 8.78 -16.87
CA GLU A 153 13.25 8.16 -17.41
C GLU A 153 12.68 8.86 -18.66
N LEU A 154 13.31 9.96 -19.12
CA LEU A 154 12.79 10.82 -20.19
C LEU A 154 12.51 10.07 -21.50
N ASP A 155 13.28 9.03 -21.80
CA ASP A 155 13.12 8.24 -23.03
C ASP A 155 11.78 7.51 -23.11
N LYS A 156 11.19 7.17 -21.97
CA LYS A 156 9.86 6.53 -21.90
C LYS A 156 8.73 7.43 -22.39
N PHE A 157 8.98 8.73 -22.46
CA PHE A 157 8.02 9.76 -22.84
C PHE A 157 8.22 10.29 -24.28
N ALA A 158 9.12 9.69 -25.04
CA ALA A 158 9.49 10.17 -26.39
C ALA A 158 8.31 10.18 -27.38
N THR A 159 7.36 9.24 -27.23
CA THR A 159 6.23 9.05 -28.14
C THR A 159 4.95 9.78 -27.73
N LEU A 160 4.98 10.57 -26.64
CA LEU A 160 3.80 11.34 -26.21
C LEU A 160 3.43 12.45 -27.17
N ASP A 161 2.14 12.79 -27.16
CA ASP A 161 1.61 13.94 -27.88
C ASP A 161 2.44 15.21 -27.60
N PRO A 162 2.80 16.00 -28.65
CA PRO A 162 3.54 17.25 -28.48
C PRO A 162 2.81 18.30 -27.60
N GLY A 163 1.49 18.20 -27.46
CA GLY A 163 0.69 19.09 -26.60
C GLY A 163 0.90 18.84 -25.10
N VAL A 164 1.49 17.69 -24.71
CA VAL A 164 1.83 17.39 -23.31
C VAL A 164 3.08 18.17 -22.92
N LYS A 165 2.97 19.04 -21.92
CA LYS A 165 4.13 19.80 -21.39
C LYS A 165 5.01 18.87 -20.54
N ARG A 166 6.31 18.90 -20.84
CA ARG A 166 7.31 17.98 -20.30
C ARG A 166 8.27 18.72 -19.39
N ILE A 167 8.32 18.32 -18.12
CA ILE A 167 9.15 18.92 -17.08
C ILE A 167 10.12 17.84 -16.59
N ALA A 168 11.42 18.10 -16.71
CA ALA A 168 12.48 17.19 -16.26
C ALA A 168 12.99 17.58 -14.88
N VAL A 169 13.38 16.59 -14.09
CA VAL A 169 14.03 16.73 -12.80
C VAL A 169 15.41 16.09 -12.83
N GLY A 170 16.45 16.89 -12.57
CA GLY A 170 17.85 16.48 -12.62
C GLY A 170 18.58 17.12 -13.79
N ALA A 171 18.52 16.55 -14.98
CA ALA A 171 19.14 17.13 -16.17
C ALA A 171 18.11 17.24 -17.28
N ALA A 172 17.73 18.46 -17.64
CA ALA A 172 16.86 18.72 -18.77
C ALA A 172 17.60 18.52 -20.09
N ARG A 173 16.87 18.15 -21.13
CA ARG A 173 17.33 18.09 -22.52
C ARG A 173 16.35 18.81 -23.45
N ASP A 174 16.70 18.95 -24.71
CA ASP A 174 15.85 19.64 -25.68
C ASP A 174 14.40 19.13 -25.66
N GLY A 175 13.46 20.08 -25.61
CA GLY A 175 12.03 19.80 -25.50
C GLY A 175 11.52 19.54 -24.09
N TRP A 176 12.36 19.63 -23.06
CA TRP A 176 12.03 19.50 -21.66
C TRP A 176 12.34 20.77 -20.89
N ILE A 177 11.43 21.15 -20.00
CA ILE A 177 11.61 22.29 -19.09
C ILE A 177 12.29 21.77 -17.83
N ASP A 178 13.33 22.45 -17.34
CA ASP A 178 14.03 22.05 -16.11
C ASP A 178 13.28 22.54 -14.87
N LEU A 179 12.89 21.61 -14.00
CA LEU A 179 12.23 21.94 -12.72
C LEU A 179 13.13 22.76 -11.78
N ALA A 180 14.47 22.70 -11.94
CA ALA A 180 15.38 23.49 -11.13
C ALA A 180 15.12 25.01 -11.23
N GLN A 181 14.50 25.48 -12.32
CA GLN A 181 14.07 26.87 -12.47
C GLN A 181 13.07 27.29 -11.38
N ALA A 182 12.32 26.37 -10.80
CA ALA A 182 11.40 26.64 -9.70
C ALA A 182 12.11 27.27 -8.49
N LEU A 183 13.39 26.99 -8.26
CA LEU A 183 14.15 27.53 -7.14
C LEU A 183 14.29 29.06 -7.17
N THR A 184 14.10 29.67 -8.32
CA THR A 184 14.17 31.14 -8.51
C THR A 184 12.79 31.81 -8.46
N ALA A 185 11.70 31.06 -8.45
CA ALA A 185 10.35 31.58 -8.33
C ALA A 185 10.09 32.14 -6.90
N SER A 186 9.03 32.93 -6.76
CA SER A 186 8.64 33.48 -5.45
C SER A 186 8.33 32.37 -4.42
N ALA A 187 8.77 32.56 -3.20
CA ALA A 187 8.40 31.74 -2.06
C ALA A 187 7.01 32.08 -1.49
N GLU A 188 6.48 33.26 -1.84
CA GLU A 188 5.14 33.68 -1.45
C GLU A 188 4.13 33.09 -2.46
N PHE A 189 3.19 32.31 -1.98
CA PHE A 189 2.14 31.69 -2.79
C PHE A 189 0.77 32.04 -2.24
N GLU A 190 -0.09 32.52 -3.11
CA GLU A 190 -1.51 32.73 -2.84
C GLU A 190 -2.34 31.93 -3.86
N PRO A 191 -3.35 31.15 -3.40
CA PRO A 191 -4.21 30.40 -4.31
C PRO A 191 -5.15 31.35 -5.06
N ASP A 192 -5.45 31.07 -6.33
CA ASP A 192 -6.36 31.87 -7.16
C ASP A 192 -7.81 31.88 -6.63
N ALA A 193 -8.19 30.82 -5.93
CA ALA A 193 -9.48 30.68 -5.26
C ALA A 193 -9.42 29.63 -4.14
N PRO A 194 -10.33 29.67 -3.16
CA PRO A 194 -10.45 28.62 -2.14
C PRO A 194 -10.63 27.24 -2.77
N THR A 195 -9.99 26.21 -2.22
CA THR A 195 -10.14 24.82 -2.64
C THR A 195 -11.33 24.19 -1.90
N ARG A 196 -12.26 23.56 -2.61
CA ARG A 196 -13.28 22.75 -1.95
C ARG A 196 -12.66 21.46 -1.44
N ALA A 197 -13.03 21.03 -0.26
CA ALA A 197 -12.56 19.77 0.31
C ALA A 197 -12.84 18.57 -0.62
N SER A 198 -13.95 18.64 -1.38
CA SER A 198 -14.37 17.64 -2.35
C SER A 198 -13.71 17.75 -3.73
N ASP A 199 -12.87 18.76 -3.99
CA ASP A 199 -12.16 18.87 -5.28
C ASP A 199 -11.20 17.67 -5.44
N PRO A 200 -11.09 17.03 -6.63
CA PRO A 200 -10.14 15.96 -6.88
C PRO A 200 -8.69 16.42 -6.70
N TYR A 201 -7.86 15.53 -6.12
CA TYR A 201 -6.43 15.80 -5.92
C TYR A 201 -5.53 14.67 -6.44
N LEU A 202 -5.92 13.41 -6.23
CA LEU A 202 -5.11 12.25 -6.62
C LEU A 202 -5.91 11.29 -7.51
N LEU A 203 -5.23 10.79 -8.54
CA LEU A 203 -5.72 9.73 -9.40
C LEU A 203 -4.71 8.58 -9.40
N TYR A 204 -5.04 7.46 -8.77
CA TYR A 204 -4.19 6.27 -8.71
C TYR A 204 -4.63 5.19 -9.68
N PHE A 205 -3.70 4.74 -10.52
CA PHE A 205 -3.91 3.52 -11.29
C PHE A 205 -3.75 2.28 -10.40
N THR A 206 -4.78 1.44 -10.34
CA THR A 206 -4.71 0.17 -9.64
C THR A 206 -4.74 -0.98 -10.64
N SER A 207 -3.97 -2.03 -10.35
CA SER A 207 -4.05 -3.29 -11.09
C SER A 207 -5.37 -3.97 -10.73
N GLY A 208 -6.41 -3.74 -11.52
CA GLY A 208 -7.66 -4.49 -11.38
C GLY A 208 -7.49 -5.95 -11.79
N THR A 209 -8.44 -6.79 -11.39
CA THR A 209 -8.59 -8.18 -11.90
C THR A 209 -8.96 -8.22 -13.39
N THR A 210 -9.29 -7.06 -13.98
CA THR A 210 -9.58 -6.84 -15.40
C THR A 210 -8.32 -6.43 -16.17
N SER A 211 -8.34 -6.57 -17.50
CA SER A 211 -7.21 -6.28 -18.40
C SER A 211 -6.75 -4.81 -18.38
N LYS A 212 -7.58 -3.87 -17.95
CA LYS A 212 -7.25 -2.43 -17.89
C LYS A 212 -7.21 -1.93 -16.45
N PRO A 213 -6.20 -1.11 -16.08
CA PRO A 213 -6.11 -0.50 -14.76
C PRO A 213 -7.32 0.39 -14.47
N LYS A 214 -7.82 0.36 -13.23
CA LYS A 214 -8.83 1.29 -12.74
C LYS A 214 -8.16 2.55 -12.23
N LEU A 215 -8.82 3.69 -12.37
CA LEU A 215 -8.31 5.00 -11.97
C LEU A 215 -9.07 5.49 -10.73
N VAL A 216 -8.52 5.27 -9.56
CA VAL A 216 -9.11 5.63 -8.26
C VAL A 216 -8.98 7.12 -8.02
N GLU A 217 -10.09 7.80 -7.74
CA GLU A 217 -10.12 9.24 -7.49
C GLU A 217 -10.25 9.57 -6.00
N HIS A 218 -9.31 10.38 -5.50
CA HIS A 218 -9.33 10.95 -4.17
C HIS A 218 -9.31 12.47 -4.19
N THR A 219 -9.95 13.07 -3.18
CA THR A 219 -10.14 14.52 -3.02
C THR A 219 -9.13 15.13 -2.05
N HIS A 220 -9.19 16.46 -1.89
CA HIS A 220 -8.41 17.19 -0.90
C HIS A 220 -8.73 16.81 0.56
N GLU A 221 -9.87 16.17 0.81
CA GLU A 221 -10.22 15.63 2.14
C GLU A 221 -10.04 14.12 2.22
N SER A 222 -10.47 13.34 1.21
CA SER A 222 -10.56 11.90 1.35
C SER A 222 -9.21 11.22 1.59
N TYR A 223 -8.13 11.73 1.01
CA TYR A 223 -6.81 11.14 1.21
C TYR A 223 -6.03 11.84 2.33
N PRO A 224 -5.78 13.17 2.30
CA PRO A 224 -5.02 13.83 3.35
C PRO A 224 -5.61 13.62 4.75
N VAL A 225 -6.92 13.83 4.89
CA VAL A 225 -7.63 13.70 6.17
C VAL A 225 -7.94 12.24 6.48
N GLY A 226 -8.28 11.45 5.47
CA GLY A 226 -8.51 10.01 5.62
C GLY A 226 -7.31 9.28 6.23
N HIS A 227 -6.08 9.78 5.99
CA HIS A 227 -4.88 9.22 6.57
C HIS A 227 -4.65 9.53 8.06
N LEU A 228 -5.59 10.19 8.73
CA LEU A 228 -5.64 10.20 10.20
C LEU A 228 -5.81 8.78 10.75
N SER A 229 -6.57 7.91 10.06
CA SER A 229 -6.67 6.49 10.43
C SER A 229 -5.33 5.76 10.29
N THR A 230 -4.59 6.04 9.22
CA THR A 230 -3.26 5.44 8.98
C THR A 230 -2.23 5.95 10.00
N MET A 231 -2.25 7.25 10.32
CA MET A 231 -1.44 7.84 11.39
C MET A 231 -1.69 7.14 12.73
N TYR A 232 -2.96 6.94 13.07
CA TYR A 232 -3.38 6.26 14.30
C TYR A 232 -2.93 4.79 14.32
N TRP A 233 -3.14 4.06 13.23
CA TRP A 233 -2.71 2.66 13.11
C TRP A 233 -1.20 2.50 13.26
N ILE A 234 -0.39 3.31 12.57
CA ILE A 234 1.07 3.28 12.72
C ILE A 234 1.48 3.67 14.15
N GLY A 235 0.69 4.51 14.80
CA GLY A 235 0.98 5.02 16.14
C GLY A 235 2.02 6.13 16.12
N LEU A 236 2.03 6.95 15.07
CA LEU A 236 2.96 8.06 14.89
C LEU A 236 2.77 9.15 15.94
N MET A 237 3.87 9.80 16.29
CA MET A 237 3.93 10.93 17.20
C MET A 237 4.78 12.07 16.62
N PRO A 238 4.57 13.31 17.07
CA PRO A 238 5.47 14.40 16.70
C PRO A 238 6.92 14.07 17.05
N GLY A 239 7.83 14.35 16.10
CA GLY A 239 9.26 14.12 16.27
C GLY A 239 9.74 12.69 15.99
N ASP A 240 8.85 11.75 15.65
CA ASP A 240 9.27 10.44 15.15
C ASP A 240 10.12 10.57 13.87
N VAL A 241 11.07 9.67 13.72
CA VAL A 241 11.76 9.38 12.46
C VAL A 241 11.12 8.16 11.85
N HIS A 242 10.24 8.38 10.87
CA HIS A 242 9.42 7.34 10.28
C HIS A 242 9.97 6.87 8.94
N TRP A 243 10.26 5.59 8.84
CA TRP A 243 10.65 4.96 7.59
C TRP A 243 9.54 4.04 7.06
N ASN A 244 9.10 4.30 5.83
CA ASN A 244 8.25 3.36 5.10
C ASN A 244 9.01 2.82 3.88
N ILE A 245 9.20 1.52 3.81
CA ILE A 245 9.85 0.85 2.68
C ILE A 245 8.79 0.61 1.59
N SER A 246 8.66 1.58 0.71
CA SER A 246 7.74 1.56 -0.44
C SER A 246 8.26 2.48 -1.54
N SER A 247 7.97 2.14 -2.80
CA SER A 247 8.37 2.96 -3.95
C SER A 247 7.33 4.02 -4.28
N PRO A 248 7.75 5.22 -4.75
CA PRO A 248 6.84 6.22 -5.32
C PRO A 248 5.97 5.65 -6.45
N GLY A 249 4.81 6.28 -6.67
CA GLY A 249 3.82 5.85 -7.66
C GLY A 249 2.79 4.84 -7.12
N TRP A 250 3.03 4.26 -5.94
CA TRP A 250 2.07 3.39 -5.25
C TRP A 250 1.37 4.14 -4.12
N ALA A 251 0.09 3.83 -3.91
CA ALA A 251 -0.71 4.46 -2.86
C ALA A 251 -0.07 4.34 -1.47
N LYS A 252 0.52 3.18 -1.13
CA LYS A 252 1.20 2.95 0.14
C LYS A 252 2.33 3.95 0.40
N HIS A 253 3.00 4.46 -0.65
CA HIS A 253 4.01 5.50 -0.50
C HIS A 253 3.38 6.80 0.01
N ALA A 254 2.28 7.26 -0.61
CA ALA A 254 1.58 8.46 -0.13
C ALA A 254 0.99 8.27 1.28
N TRP A 255 0.53 7.07 1.62
CA TRP A 255 0.05 6.78 2.98
C TRP A 255 1.10 7.07 4.04
N SER A 256 2.30 6.55 3.83
CA SER A 256 3.29 6.37 4.89
C SER A 256 4.63 7.07 4.60
N CYS A 257 4.80 7.71 3.42
CA CYS A 257 5.90 8.63 3.14
C CYS A 257 5.42 10.07 2.87
N PHE A 258 4.13 10.37 3.15
CA PHE A 258 3.59 11.72 2.92
C PHE A 258 2.54 12.08 3.97
N PHE A 259 1.31 11.57 3.85
CA PHE A 259 0.18 12.04 4.66
C PHE A 259 0.25 11.64 6.13
N ALA A 260 0.32 10.35 6.44
CA ALA A 260 0.27 9.90 7.84
C ALA A 260 1.43 10.47 8.69
N PRO A 261 2.71 10.44 8.25
CA PRO A 261 3.78 11.02 9.05
C PRO A 261 3.67 12.54 9.20
N TRP A 262 3.29 13.25 8.14
CA TRP A 262 3.17 14.70 8.23
C TRP A 262 1.90 15.15 8.97
N ASN A 263 0.83 14.35 8.98
CA ASN A 263 -0.29 14.58 9.90
C ASN A 263 0.16 14.52 11.36
N ALA A 264 1.09 13.64 11.69
CA ALA A 264 1.68 13.52 13.02
C ALA A 264 2.83 14.51 13.30
N GLN A 265 3.26 15.31 12.33
CA GLN A 265 4.49 16.11 12.39
C GLN A 265 5.76 15.27 12.65
N ALA A 266 5.79 14.07 12.09
CA ALA A 266 6.94 13.17 12.10
C ALA A 266 7.84 13.44 10.89
N CYS A 267 9.13 13.17 11.03
CA CYS A 267 10.08 13.21 9.93
C CYS A 267 9.90 11.99 9.01
N VAL A 268 9.67 12.20 7.74
CA VAL A 268 9.74 11.14 6.72
C VAL A 268 11.22 10.83 6.48
N PHE A 269 11.63 9.61 6.81
CA PHE A 269 12.97 9.11 6.56
C PHE A 269 12.98 8.23 5.31
N ILE A 270 13.92 8.48 4.42
CA ILE A 270 14.13 7.73 3.18
C ILE A 270 15.59 7.28 3.13
N TYR A 271 15.79 5.99 2.94
CA TYR A 271 17.09 5.42 2.61
C TYR A 271 17.00 4.81 1.21
N ASN A 272 17.68 5.45 0.25
CA ASN A 272 17.69 5.01 -1.14
C ASN A 272 18.71 3.87 -1.34
N PHE A 273 18.32 2.87 -2.08
CA PHE A 273 19.16 1.73 -2.43
C PHE A 273 18.84 1.26 -3.86
N ALA A 274 19.86 0.85 -4.60
CA ALA A 274 19.67 0.27 -5.93
C ALA A 274 19.05 -1.13 -5.85
N ARG A 275 19.39 -1.90 -4.78
CA ARG A 275 18.87 -3.22 -4.48
C ARG A 275 18.64 -3.34 -2.98
N PHE A 276 17.53 -3.94 -2.59
CA PHE A 276 17.26 -4.22 -1.18
C PHE A 276 18.27 -5.23 -0.62
N VAL A 277 18.96 -4.83 0.45
CA VAL A 277 19.89 -5.67 1.21
C VAL A 277 19.46 -5.62 2.68
N PRO A 278 19.06 -6.77 3.28
CA PRO A 278 18.58 -6.80 4.66
C PRO A 278 19.54 -6.18 5.67
N LYS A 279 20.83 -6.52 5.58
CA LYS A 279 21.86 -6.01 6.48
C LYS A 279 21.99 -4.49 6.42
N ASP A 280 22.04 -3.91 5.22
CA ASP A 280 22.16 -2.45 5.03
C ASP A 280 20.93 -1.72 5.60
N THR A 281 19.75 -2.34 5.47
CA THR A 281 18.51 -1.84 6.06
C THR A 281 18.59 -1.83 7.59
N LEU A 282 19.06 -2.91 8.19
CA LEU A 282 19.23 -3.03 9.64
C LEU A 282 20.29 -2.05 10.18
N ASP A 283 21.41 -1.91 9.47
CA ASP A 283 22.45 -0.92 9.80
C ASP A 283 21.90 0.51 9.74
N ALA A 284 21.07 0.83 8.71
CA ALA A 284 20.42 2.13 8.58
C ALA A 284 19.43 2.42 9.71
N LEU A 285 18.62 1.45 10.14
CA LEU A 285 17.72 1.59 11.28
C LEU A 285 18.45 2.05 12.55
N VAL A 286 19.62 1.45 12.81
CA VAL A 286 20.44 1.78 13.97
C VAL A 286 21.16 3.13 13.79
N LYS A 287 21.85 3.31 12.65
CA LYS A 287 22.68 4.49 12.37
C LYS A 287 21.85 5.77 12.43
N PHE A 288 20.69 5.78 11.79
CA PHE A 288 19.85 6.97 11.66
C PHE A 288 18.81 7.10 12.79
N GLY A 289 18.76 6.14 13.71
CA GLY A 289 17.87 6.20 14.87
C GLY A 289 16.40 6.22 14.51
N VAL A 290 16.02 5.42 13.50
CA VAL A 290 14.62 5.30 13.06
C VAL A 290 13.76 4.83 14.24
N THR A 291 12.65 5.52 14.49
CA THR A 291 11.76 5.24 15.63
C THR A 291 10.51 4.46 15.23
N THR A 292 10.09 4.56 13.98
CA THR A 292 8.92 3.84 13.48
C THR A 292 9.18 3.29 12.07
N LEU A 293 8.76 2.05 11.81
CA LEU A 293 8.98 1.36 10.54
C LEU A 293 7.67 0.78 9.99
N CYS A 294 7.36 1.12 8.74
CA CYS A 294 6.32 0.47 7.96
C CYS A 294 6.98 -0.29 6.79
N ALA A 295 6.77 -1.61 6.73
CA ALA A 295 7.35 -2.41 5.66
C ALA A 295 6.36 -3.48 5.17
N PRO A 296 6.42 -3.88 3.88
CA PRO A 296 5.60 -4.98 3.40
C PRO A 296 6.09 -6.32 3.96
N PRO A 297 5.22 -7.34 4.04
CA PRO A 297 5.59 -8.68 4.51
C PRO A 297 6.80 -9.28 3.80
N THR A 298 6.98 -8.98 2.51
CA THR A 298 8.16 -9.40 1.73
C THR A 298 9.47 -8.90 2.36
N VAL A 299 9.50 -7.64 2.78
CA VAL A 299 10.68 -7.06 3.47
C VAL A 299 10.88 -7.73 4.82
N TRP A 300 9.82 -7.90 5.60
CA TRP A 300 9.91 -8.60 6.89
C TRP A 300 10.44 -10.02 6.75
N ARG A 301 9.98 -10.79 5.73
CA ARG A 301 10.52 -12.14 5.42
C ARG A 301 12.02 -12.14 5.17
N MET A 302 12.55 -11.09 4.53
CA MET A 302 13.98 -10.97 4.26
C MET A 302 14.76 -10.57 5.53
N LEU A 303 14.24 -9.61 6.30
CA LEU A 303 14.90 -9.13 7.53
C LEU A 303 15.05 -10.24 8.58
N VAL A 304 14.03 -11.09 8.77
CA VAL A 304 14.09 -12.18 9.77
C VAL A 304 15.06 -13.29 9.41
N GLN A 305 15.69 -13.29 8.23
CA GLN A 305 16.78 -14.21 7.92
C GLN A 305 18.09 -13.79 8.58
N GLU A 306 18.21 -12.53 8.99
CA GLU A 306 19.36 -12.00 9.70
C GLU A 306 19.22 -12.24 11.23
N PRO A 307 20.33 -12.30 11.99
CA PRO A 307 20.30 -12.42 13.45
C PRO A 307 19.86 -11.09 14.10
N LEU A 308 18.59 -10.74 14.01
CA LEU A 308 18.01 -9.43 14.38
C LEU A 308 18.44 -8.91 15.75
N ALA A 309 18.67 -9.80 16.74
CA ALA A 309 19.07 -9.41 18.09
C ALA A 309 20.45 -8.70 18.15
N THR A 310 21.25 -8.76 17.09
CA THR A 310 22.55 -8.07 17.01
C THR A 310 22.43 -6.59 16.68
N TRP A 311 21.26 -6.12 16.22
CA TRP A 311 20.99 -4.71 15.93
C TRP A 311 20.20 -4.04 17.05
N PRO A 312 20.82 -3.11 17.80
CA PRO A 312 20.16 -2.37 18.89
C PRO A 312 19.29 -1.25 18.33
N VAL A 313 18.18 -1.61 17.68
CA VAL A 313 17.24 -0.65 17.06
C VAL A 313 16.54 0.22 18.11
N LYS A 314 16.19 1.45 17.73
CA LYS A 314 15.39 2.39 18.55
C LYS A 314 13.90 2.41 18.17
N LEU A 315 13.45 1.37 17.47
CA LEU A 315 12.08 1.27 16.99
C LEU A 315 11.10 1.24 18.17
N ARG A 316 10.09 2.07 18.10
CA ARG A 316 8.95 2.13 19.03
C ARG A 316 7.72 1.46 18.45
N GLU A 317 7.48 1.66 17.16
CA GLU A 317 6.34 1.10 16.44
C GLU A 317 6.81 0.46 15.13
N ILE A 318 6.31 -0.73 14.86
CA ILE A 318 6.58 -1.44 13.61
C ILE A 318 5.27 -2.00 13.06
N VAL A 319 5.06 -1.77 11.77
CA VAL A 319 3.82 -2.20 11.11
C VAL A 319 4.08 -2.89 9.78
N GLY A 320 3.16 -3.78 9.42
CA GLY A 320 3.13 -4.46 8.13
C GLY A 320 1.81 -4.21 7.42
N ALA A 321 1.84 -3.99 6.11
CA ALA A 321 0.63 -3.87 5.30
C ALA A 321 0.92 -4.15 3.81
N GLY A 322 -0.15 -4.46 3.07
CA GLY A 322 -0.12 -4.69 1.63
C GLY A 322 -0.28 -6.14 1.22
N GLU A 323 0.04 -7.05 2.13
CA GLU A 323 -0.22 -8.49 2.09
C GLU A 323 -0.42 -8.96 3.53
N PRO A 324 -1.09 -10.07 3.78
CA PRO A 324 -1.17 -10.63 5.12
C PRO A 324 0.20 -11.04 5.67
N LEU A 325 0.40 -10.81 6.96
CA LEU A 325 1.67 -11.06 7.64
C LEU A 325 1.63 -12.42 8.35
N ASN A 326 2.65 -13.26 8.08
CA ASN A 326 2.77 -14.58 8.70
C ASN A 326 3.05 -14.44 10.21
N PRO A 327 2.29 -15.15 11.09
CA PRO A 327 2.48 -15.14 12.53
C PRO A 327 3.90 -15.48 12.99
N GLU A 328 4.60 -16.40 12.32
CA GLU A 328 5.98 -16.77 12.65
C GLU A 328 6.94 -15.57 12.55
N ILE A 329 6.75 -14.72 11.54
CA ILE A 329 7.56 -13.51 11.35
C ILE A 329 7.34 -12.54 12.53
N ILE A 330 6.10 -12.37 12.95
CA ILE A 330 5.74 -11.53 14.10
C ILE A 330 6.47 -12.02 15.35
N GLU A 331 6.42 -13.33 15.62
CA GLU A 331 7.06 -13.93 16.80
C GLU A 331 8.58 -13.82 16.77
N ARG A 332 9.22 -14.04 15.62
CA ARG A 332 10.68 -13.90 15.48
C ARG A 332 11.15 -12.47 15.76
N VAL A 333 10.44 -11.46 15.25
CA VAL A 333 10.77 -10.06 15.51
C VAL A 333 10.49 -9.70 16.96
N ARG A 334 9.37 -10.16 17.53
CA ARG A 334 9.04 -9.95 18.95
C ARG A 334 10.10 -10.53 19.87
N HIS A 335 10.59 -11.72 19.57
CA HIS A 335 11.65 -12.36 20.35
C HIS A 335 12.97 -11.59 20.28
N ALA A 336 13.31 -11.07 19.10
CA ALA A 336 14.59 -10.37 18.88
C ALA A 336 14.61 -8.95 19.46
N TRP A 337 13.54 -8.17 19.29
CA TRP A 337 13.50 -6.75 19.62
C TRP A 337 12.52 -6.38 20.73
N ASN A 338 11.75 -7.34 21.24
CA ASN A 338 10.65 -7.11 22.21
C ASN A 338 9.61 -6.11 21.71
N ILE A 339 9.39 -6.07 20.39
CA ILE A 339 8.38 -5.25 19.71
C ILE A 339 7.58 -6.16 18.79
N THR A 340 6.26 -5.99 18.76
CA THR A 340 5.36 -6.79 17.92
C THR A 340 5.03 -6.06 16.63
N ILE A 341 5.22 -6.71 15.47
CA ILE A 341 4.75 -6.16 14.20
C ILE A 341 3.23 -6.16 14.22
N ARG A 342 2.62 -5.01 13.96
CA ARG A 342 1.18 -4.81 13.92
C ARG A 342 0.70 -4.79 12.46
N ASP A 343 -0.18 -5.72 12.11
CA ASP A 343 -0.78 -5.78 10.78
C ASP A 343 -1.88 -4.74 10.60
N GLY A 344 -2.13 -4.34 9.35
CA GLY A 344 -3.20 -3.43 8.99
C GLY A 344 -3.64 -3.61 7.54
N TYR A 345 -4.92 -3.35 7.31
CA TYR A 345 -5.60 -3.56 6.04
C TYR A 345 -6.24 -2.25 5.54
N GLY A 346 -6.12 -2.06 4.26
CA GLY A 346 -6.75 -1.01 3.48
C GLY A 346 -6.43 -1.19 1.99
N GLN A 347 -7.01 -0.34 1.18
CA GLN A 347 -6.87 -0.40 -0.28
C GLN A 347 -6.44 0.97 -0.82
N THR A 348 -6.10 1.05 -2.11
CA THR A 348 -5.91 2.35 -2.78
C THR A 348 -7.20 3.17 -2.72
N GLU A 349 -8.33 2.51 -2.82
CA GLU A 349 -9.69 3.05 -2.77
C GLU A 349 -10.08 3.61 -1.39
N THR A 350 -9.34 3.22 -0.36
CA THR A 350 -9.55 3.65 1.03
C THR A 350 -8.23 4.15 1.62
N THR A 351 -8.21 4.40 2.93
CA THR A 351 -6.97 4.48 3.71
C THR A 351 -6.86 3.22 4.57
N CYS A 352 -6.04 3.16 5.62
CA CYS A 352 -6.06 2.03 6.53
C CYS A 352 -7.43 2.00 7.25
N GLN A 353 -8.16 0.91 7.14
CA GLN A 353 -9.53 0.79 7.65
C GLN A 353 -9.69 -0.25 8.77
N ILE A 354 -8.83 -1.26 8.79
CA ILE A 354 -8.74 -2.26 9.85
C ILE A 354 -7.27 -2.31 10.28
N GLY A 355 -6.99 -2.39 11.57
CA GLY A 355 -5.60 -2.47 12.01
C GLY A 355 -5.45 -2.84 13.48
N ASN A 356 -4.30 -3.42 13.78
CA ASN A 356 -3.82 -3.54 15.14
C ASN A 356 -3.18 -2.21 15.53
N SER A 357 -3.91 -1.32 16.22
CA SER A 357 -3.38 -0.02 16.67
C SER A 357 -2.59 -0.16 17.99
N PRO A 358 -1.77 0.83 18.37
CA PRO A 358 -1.10 0.82 19.66
C PRO A 358 -2.09 0.66 20.80
N GLY A 359 -1.66 -0.03 21.88
CA GLY A 359 -2.49 -0.27 23.05
C GLY A 359 -3.50 -1.43 22.94
N GLN A 360 -3.67 -2.00 21.75
CA GLN A 360 -4.44 -3.23 21.57
C GLN A 360 -3.56 -4.47 21.71
N PRO A 361 -4.07 -5.59 22.26
CA PRO A 361 -3.43 -6.89 22.09
C PRO A 361 -3.30 -7.22 20.59
N VAL A 362 -2.16 -7.69 20.16
CA VAL A 362 -1.99 -8.16 18.79
C VAL A 362 -2.35 -9.64 18.72
N VAL A 363 -3.31 -9.98 17.87
CA VAL A 363 -3.66 -11.38 17.57
C VAL A 363 -2.90 -11.76 16.29
N PRO A 364 -1.87 -12.62 16.37
CA PRO A 364 -1.09 -13.03 15.21
C PRO A 364 -1.97 -13.67 14.13
N GLY A 365 -1.83 -13.20 12.89
CA GLY A 365 -2.66 -13.65 11.77
C GLY A 365 -3.96 -12.87 11.58
N ALA A 366 -4.36 -12.03 12.54
CA ALA A 366 -5.48 -11.13 12.38
C ALA A 366 -5.04 -9.74 11.90
N MET A 367 -5.81 -9.14 10.99
CA MET A 367 -5.58 -7.77 10.51
C MET A 367 -5.79 -6.73 11.61
N GLY A 368 -6.53 -7.06 12.68
CA GLY A 368 -6.89 -6.15 13.75
C GLY A 368 -8.40 -5.87 13.80
N ARG A 369 -8.75 -4.68 14.32
CA ARG A 369 -10.13 -4.19 14.50
C ARG A 369 -10.37 -2.95 13.62
N PRO A 370 -11.63 -2.58 13.33
CA PRO A 370 -11.93 -1.35 12.59
C PRO A 370 -11.27 -0.14 13.23
N LEU A 371 -10.62 0.71 12.42
CA LEU A 371 -9.95 1.91 12.93
C LEU A 371 -10.96 3.04 13.20
N PRO A 372 -10.64 4.02 14.06
CA PRO A 372 -11.49 5.16 14.31
C PRO A 372 -12.00 5.82 13.03
N GLY A 373 -13.32 6.05 12.94
CA GLY A 373 -13.97 6.59 11.76
C GLY A 373 -14.41 5.56 10.71
N TYR A 374 -14.00 4.30 10.83
CA TYR A 374 -14.45 3.22 9.95
C TYR A 374 -15.46 2.31 10.64
N ARG A 375 -16.58 2.08 9.95
CA ARG A 375 -17.52 0.99 10.26
C ARG A 375 -17.34 -0.08 9.22
N VAL A 376 -16.98 -1.28 9.66
CA VAL A 376 -16.70 -2.41 8.79
C VAL A 376 -17.71 -3.51 9.06
N GLU A 377 -18.34 -3.99 8.01
CA GLU A 377 -19.26 -5.13 8.07
C GLU A 377 -18.75 -6.24 7.14
N LEU A 378 -19.08 -7.47 7.46
CA LEU A 378 -18.90 -8.59 6.56
C LEU A 378 -20.26 -8.92 5.96
N VAL A 379 -20.32 -9.06 4.63
CA VAL A 379 -21.55 -9.38 3.93
C VAL A 379 -21.39 -10.66 3.11
N ASP A 380 -22.47 -11.46 3.08
CA ASP A 380 -22.58 -12.63 2.24
C ASP A 380 -22.89 -12.26 0.76
N PRO A 381 -23.02 -13.23 -0.17
CA PRO A 381 -23.36 -12.94 -1.56
C PRO A 381 -24.73 -12.27 -1.78
N ASP A 382 -25.63 -12.31 -0.80
CA ASP A 382 -26.93 -11.67 -0.81
C ASP A 382 -26.92 -10.32 -0.06
N ASP A 383 -25.71 -9.79 0.24
CA ASP A 383 -25.46 -8.55 0.98
C ASP A 383 -26.06 -8.54 2.40
N GLN A 384 -26.23 -9.73 3.01
CA GLN A 384 -26.65 -9.86 4.42
C GLN A 384 -25.41 -9.92 5.32
N ARG A 385 -25.51 -9.35 6.52
CA ARG A 385 -24.43 -9.41 7.51
C ARG A 385 -24.11 -10.85 7.89
N ALA A 386 -22.84 -11.18 7.93
CA ALA A 386 -22.31 -12.50 8.23
C ALA A 386 -21.06 -12.43 9.11
N MET A 387 -20.67 -13.54 9.74
CA MET A 387 -19.39 -13.65 10.47
C MET A 387 -18.22 -13.96 9.54
N GLU A 388 -18.48 -14.46 8.34
CA GLU A 388 -17.54 -14.62 7.23
C GLU A 388 -18.18 -14.09 5.96
N GLY A 389 -17.49 -13.17 5.28
CA GLY A 389 -18.03 -12.56 4.07
C GLY A 389 -17.09 -11.52 3.48
N GLU A 390 -17.58 -10.84 2.46
CA GLU A 390 -16.87 -9.72 1.86
C GLU A 390 -16.79 -8.54 2.83
N ILE A 391 -15.60 -7.96 2.98
CA ILE A 391 -15.42 -6.72 3.75
C ILE A 391 -16.17 -5.60 3.03
N ALA A 392 -17.10 -4.97 3.72
CA ALA A 392 -17.95 -3.93 3.17
C ALA A 392 -18.01 -2.70 4.09
N LEU A 393 -18.07 -1.52 3.49
CA LEU A 393 -18.23 -0.26 4.22
C LEU A 393 -19.65 0.30 3.98
N PRO A 394 -20.50 0.42 5.01
CA PRO A 394 -21.84 0.96 4.88
C PRO A 394 -21.82 2.42 4.38
N LEU A 395 -22.43 2.70 3.24
CA LEU A 395 -22.47 4.05 2.64
C LEU A 395 -23.34 5.03 3.43
N ALA A 396 -24.25 4.54 4.27
CA ALA A 396 -24.99 5.37 5.23
C ALA A 396 -24.06 6.01 6.28
N HIS A 397 -22.88 5.42 6.48
CA HIS A 397 -21.82 5.91 7.36
C HIS A 397 -20.50 5.99 6.57
N ARG A 398 -20.59 6.53 5.35
CA ARG A 398 -19.45 6.64 4.44
C ARG A 398 -18.24 7.24 5.14
N PRO A 399 -17.11 6.52 5.25
CA PRO A 399 -15.89 7.09 5.82
C PRO A 399 -15.30 8.13 4.87
N LEU A 400 -14.69 9.17 5.44
CA LEU A 400 -14.06 10.23 4.65
C LEU A 400 -12.95 9.69 3.74
N GLY A 401 -12.19 8.71 4.22
CA GLY A 401 -11.07 8.09 3.48
C GLY A 401 -11.47 7.24 2.27
N LEU A 402 -12.77 7.04 2.00
CA LEU A 402 -13.23 6.29 0.83
C LEU A 402 -13.17 7.16 -0.44
N MET A 403 -12.62 6.61 -1.52
CA MET A 403 -12.55 7.23 -2.85
C MET A 403 -13.90 7.79 -3.30
N THR A 404 -13.92 8.81 -4.17
CA THR A 404 -15.15 9.29 -4.79
C THR A 404 -15.73 8.28 -5.79
N GLY A 405 -14.84 7.56 -6.47
CA GLY A 405 -15.17 6.53 -7.45
C GLY A 405 -13.98 6.22 -8.34
N TYR A 406 -14.23 5.45 -9.38
CA TYR A 406 -13.26 5.22 -10.44
C TYR A 406 -13.48 6.28 -11.54
N ALA A 407 -12.50 7.18 -11.69
CA ALA A 407 -12.56 8.22 -12.70
C ALA A 407 -12.76 7.63 -14.10
N ASN A 408 -13.61 8.25 -14.90
CA ASN A 408 -13.96 7.80 -16.26
C ASN A 408 -14.59 6.38 -16.34
N ASN A 409 -15.01 5.80 -15.21
CA ASN A 409 -15.67 4.48 -15.19
C ASN A 409 -16.83 4.43 -14.18
N PRO A 410 -17.97 5.09 -14.49
CA PRO A 410 -19.13 5.13 -13.61
C PRO A 410 -19.76 3.77 -13.35
N GLN A 411 -19.64 2.83 -14.32
CA GLN A 411 -20.17 1.47 -14.16
C GLN A 411 -19.37 0.69 -13.09
N ALA A 412 -18.03 0.78 -13.13
CA ALA A 412 -17.19 0.17 -12.09
C ALA A 412 -17.43 0.80 -10.72
N SER A 413 -17.64 2.11 -10.67
CA SER A 413 -17.98 2.83 -9.42
C SER A 413 -19.32 2.36 -8.86
N ALA A 414 -20.37 2.28 -9.70
CA ALA A 414 -21.68 1.80 -9.31
C ALA A 414 -21.63 0.32 -8.83
N HIS A 415 -20.83 -0.52 -9.50
CA HIS A 415 -20.64 -1.91 -9.09
C HIS A 415 -19.95 -2.02 -7.72
N ALA A 416 -18.92 -1.20 -7.48
CA ALA A 416 -18.21 -1.19 -6.20
C ALA A 416 -19.06 -0.61 -5.05
N MET A 417 -19.99 0.32 -5.37
CA MET A 417 -20.83 1.02 -4.38
C MET A 417 -22.31 0.61 -4.51
N ARG A 418 -22.57 -0.71 -4.63
CA ARG A 418 -23.93 -1.24 -4.79
C ARG A 418 -24.61 -1.52 -3.45
N ASN A 419 -25.92 -1.61 -3.46
CA ASN A 419 -26.79 -2.07 -2.37
C ASN A 419 -26.50 -1.42 -1.00
N GLY A 420 -26.05 -0.14 -1.01
CA GLY A 420 -25.77 0.61 0.23
C GLY A 420 -24.40 0.35 0.85
N TYR A 421 -23.52 -0.42 0.19
CA TYR A 421 -22.16 -0.72 0.63
C TYR A 421 -21.11 -0.36 -0.42
N TYR A 422 -19.93 0.02 0.03
CA TYR A 422 -18.71 -0.13 -0.76
C TYR A 422 -18.15 -1.53 -0.54
N HIS A 423 -18.00 -2.26 -1.62
CA HIS A 423 -17.52 -3.64 -1.67
C HIS A 423 -16.04 -3.69 -1.99
N THR A 424 -15.24 -4.24 -1.08
CA THR A 424 -13.79 -4.29 -1.23
C THR A 424 -13.29 -5.41 -2.15
N SER A 425 -14.13 -6.41 -2.42
CA SER A 425 -13.77 -7.68 -3.04
C SER A 425 -12.74 -8.49 -2.23
N ASP A 426 -12.54 -8.17 -0.96
CA ASP A 426 -11.72 -8.92 -0.02
C ASP A 426 -12.63 -9.60 1.01
N VAL A 427 -12.35 -10.86 1.31
CA VAL A 427 -13.14 -11.69 2.25
C VAL A 427 -12.39 -11.80 3.56
N ALA A 428 -13.12 -11.67 4.65
CA ALA A 428 -12.60 -11.87 6.00
C ALA A 428 -13.56 -12.70 6.85
N MET A 429 -13.07 -13.15 7.98
CA MET A 429 -13.82 -13.76 9.07
C MET A 429 -13.69 -12.87 10.30
N LEU A 430 -14.79 -12.69 11.03
CA LEU A 430 -14.83 -11.98 12.30
C LEU A 430 -14.74 -12.98 13.45
N GLY A 431 -13.70 -12.86 14.27
CA GLY A 431 -13.54 -13.65 15.47
C GLY A 431 -14.46 -13.19 16.61
N ASP A 432 -14.70 -14.06 17.59
CA ASP A 432 -15.49 -13.74 18.79
C ASP A 432 -14.89 -12.62 19.64
N ASP A 433 -13.59 -12.35 19.46
CA ASP A 433 -12.82 -11.27 20.08
C ASP A 433 -12.94 -9.92 19.35
N GLY A 434 -13.68 -9.88 18.23
CA GLY A 434 -13.87 -8.69 17.41
C GLY A 434 -12.73 -8.41 16.44
N TYR A 435 -11.77 -9.34 16.28
CA TYR A 435 -10.69 -9.21 15.31
C TYR A 435 -11.05 -9.80 13.96
N TYR A 436 -10.63 -9.12 12.89
CA TYR A 436 -10.84 -9.55 11.52
C TYR A 436 -9.65 -10.35 11.02
N VAL A 437 -9.91 -11.54 10.51
CA VAL A 437 -8.91 -12.43 9.89
C VAL A 437 -9.12 -12.44 8.38
N TYR A 438 -8.08 -12.12 7.62
CA TYR A 438 -8.13 -12.12 6.17
C TYR A 438 -8.27 -13.55 5.62
N VAL A 439 -9.25 -13.76 4.75
CA VAL A 439 -9.49 -15.07 4.10
C VAL A 439 -8.94 -15.07 2.68
N GLY A 440 -9.13 -14.00 1.92
CA GLY A 440 -8.63 -13.90 0.55
C GLY A 440 -9.44 -12.94 -0.31
N ARG A 441 -9.06 -12.82 -1.58
CA ARG A 441 -9.90 -12.13 -2.57
C ARG A 441 -11.16 -12.94 -2.83
N ALA A 442 -12.29 -12.28 -2.99
CA ALA A 442 -13.57 -12.93 -3.29
C ALA A 442 -13.51 -13.78 -4.57
N ASP A 443 -12.69 -13.35 -5.55
CA ASP A 443 -12.44 -14.02 -6.81
C ASP A 443 -11.32 -15.09 -6.74
N ASP A 444 -10.49 -15.12 -5.70
CA ASP A 444 -9.43 -16.12 -5.51
C ASP A 444 -9.86 -17.28 -4.59
N VAL A 445 -10.78 -17.02 -3.65
CA VAL A 445 -11.35 -18.07 -2.80
C VAL A 445 -12.16 -19.04 -3.66
N PHE A 446 -11.92 -20.35 -3.53
CA PHE A 446 -12.52 -21.36 -4.37
C PHE A 446 -13.15 -22.50 -3.57
N LYS A 447 -14.04 -23.27 -4.23
CA LYS A 447 -14.66 -24.46 -3.65
C LYS A 447 -13.89 -25.71 -4.04
N SER A 448 -13.63 -26.56 -3.04
CA SER A 448 -13.16 -27.93 -3.23
C SER A 448 -14.17 -28.85 -2.54
N SER A 449 -14.95 -29.61 -3.29
CA SER A 449 -16.17 -30.23 -2.79
C SER A 449 -17.11 -29.18 -2.19
N ASP A 450 -17.57 -29.37 -0.96
CA ASP A 450 -18.44 -28.42 -0.25
C ASP A 450 -17.68 -27.38 0.59
N TYR A 451 -16.34 -27.46 0.59
CA TYR A 451 -15.50 -26.58 1.39
C TYR A 451 -15.03 -25.36 0.59
N ARG A 452 -15.11 -24.19 1.21
CA ARG A 452 -14.53 -22.96 0.70
C ARG A 452 -13.08 -22.85 1.19
N LEU A 453 -12.14 -22.70 0.27
CA LEU A 453 -10.71 -22.69 0.56
C LEU A 453 -10.10 -21.32 0.30
N SER A 454 -9.28 -20.87 1.23
CA SER A 454 -8.46 -19.68 1.13
C SER A 454 -7.11 -20.04 0.51
N PRO A 455 -6.76 -19.54 -0.69
CA PRO A 455 -5.41 -19.71 -1.22
C PRO A 455 -4.35 -19.17 -0.26
N PHE A 456 -4.62 -18.04 0.36
CA PHE A 456 -3.70 -17.40 1.28
C PHE A 456 -3.35 -18.28 2.50
N GLU A 457 -4.34 -18.91 3.12
CA GLU A 457 -4.12 -19.83 4.24
C GLU A 457 -3.18 -20.97 3.84
N LEU A 458 -3.43 -21.55 2.66
CA LEU A 458 -2.64 -22.65 2.15
C LEU A 458 -1.21 -22.22 1.81
N GLU A 459 -1.06 -21.07 1.18
CA GLU A 459 0.25 -20.47 0.85
C GLU A 459 1.04 -20.14 2.12
N SER A 460 0.39 -19.61 3.14
CA SER A 460 1.03 -19.28 4.42
C SER A 460 1.64 -20.50 5.09
N VAL A 461 0.92 -21.63 5.05
CA VAL A 461 1.44 -22.89 5.56
C VAL A 461 2.60 -23.41 4.71
N LEU A 462 2.49 -23.34 3.38
CA LEU A 462 3.56 -23.83 2.50
C LEU A 462 4.88 -23.07 2.68
N ILE A 463 4.82 -21.75 2.93
CA ILE A 463 6.02 -20.91 3.13
C ILE A 463 6.76 -21.26 4.43
N GLU A 464 6.12 -21.91 5.41
CA GLU A 464 6.78 -22.42 6.62
C GLU A 464 7.77 -23.56 6.31
N HIS A 465 7.60 -24.26 5.18
CA HIS A 465 8.51 -25.32 4.77
C HIS A 465 9.88 -24.74 4.37
N GLU A 466 10.95 -25.27 4.93
CA GLU A 466 12.33 -24.73 4.78
C GLU A 466 12.80 -24.57 3.34
N ALA A 467 12.35 -25.44 2.42
CA ALA A 467 12.74 -25.43 1.01
C ALA A 467 11.90 -24.50 0.14
N ILE A 468 10.80 -23.90 0.64
CA ILE A 468 9.90 -23.07 -0.14
C ILE A 468 10.21 -21.58 0.05
N ALA A 469 10.52 -20.89 -1.05
CA ALA A 469 10.74 -19.45 -1.05
C ALA A 469 9.41 -18.69 -1.20
N GLU A 470 8.60 -19.10 -2.18
CA GLU A 470 7.30 -18.50 -2.49
C GLU A 470 6.31 -19.59 -2.94
N ALA A 471 5.03 -19.37 -2.68
CA ALA A 471 3.96 -20.26 -3.11
C ALA A 471 2.75 -19.46 -3.60
N ALA A 472 2.04 -20.02 -4.60
CA ALA A 472 0.74 -19.56 -5.05
C ALA A 472 -0.20 -20.76 -5.19
N VAL A 473 -1.38 -20.68 -4.59
CA VAL A 473 -2.37 -21.75 -4.65
C VAL A 473 -3.57 -21.32 -5.48
N VAL A 474 -3.98 -22.18 -6.41
CA VAL A 474 -5.16 -21.99 -7.25
C VAL A 474 -5.99 -23.27 -7.33
N PRO A 475 -7.30 -23.17 -7.69
CA PRO A 475 -8.09 -24.35 -7.98
C PRO A 475 -7.57 -25.05 -9.25
N SER A 476 -7.46 -26.36 -9.21
CA SER A 476 -7.17 -27.23 -10.36
C SER A 476 -8.35 -28.16 -10.60
N PRO A 477 -8.86 -28.28 -11.86
CA PRO A 477 -10.06 -29.08 -12.17
C PRO A 477 -9.91 -30.53 -11.73
N ASP A 478 -10.94 -31.07 -11.06
CA ASP A 478 -10.96 -32.44 -10.55
C ASP A 478 -12.31 -33.12 -10.81
N ALA A 479 -12.27 -34.37 -11.25
CA ALA A 479 -13.48 -35.11 -11.65
C ALA A 479 -14.46 -35.41 -10.50
N LEU A 480 -13.96 -35.54 -9.27
CA LEU A 480 -14.76 -35.91 -8.10
C LEU A 480 -15.08 -34.71 -7.21
N ARG A 481 -14.17 -33.72 -7.13
CA ARG A 481 -14.23 -32.64 -6.14
C ARG A 481 -14.49 -31.26 -6.74
N LEU A 482 -14.89 -31.18 -8.01
CA LEU A 482 -15.01 -29.96 -8.78
C LEU A 482 -13.63 -29.32 -9.02
N SER A 483 -12.90 -29.04 -7.94
CA SER A 483 -11.52 -28.61 -7.99
C SER A 483 -10.74 -29.07 -6.76
N VAL A 484 -9.43 -29.12 -6.87
CA VAL A 484 -8.50 -29.43 -5.77
C VAL A 484 -7.42 -28.34 -5.68
N PRO A 485 -6.85 -28.10 -4.47
CA PRO A 485 -5.75 -27.15 -4.32
C PRO A 485 -4.51 -27.59 -5.11
N LYS A 486 -4.04 -26.73 -6.01
CA LYS A 486 -2.75 -26.85 -6.70
C LYS A 486 -1.84 -25.72 -6.27
N ALA A 487 -0.65 -26.07 -5.78
CA ALA A 487 0.39 -25.13 -5.42
C ALA A 487 1.42 -24.99 -6.54
N PHE A 488 1.73 -23.77 -6.92
CA PHE A 488 2.89 -23.37 -7.70
C PHE A 488 3.95 -22.86 -6.73
N VAL A 489 5.19 -23.34 -6.83
CA VAL A 489 6.20 -23.14 -5.80
C VAL A 489 7.54 -22.75 -6.40
N ILE A 490 8.15 -21.69 -5.83
CA ILE A 490 9.55 -21.35 -6.04
C ILE A 490 10.38 -21.95 -4.91
N VAL A 491 11.40 -22.71 -5.28
CA VAL A 491 12.31 -23.37 -4.35
C VAL A 491 13.39 -22.40 -3.86
N ARG A 492 13.76 -22.47 -2.60
CA ARG A 492 14.88 -21.67 -2.05
C ARG A 492 16.22 -22.12 -2.62
N GLN A 493 17.16 -21.20 -2.67
CA GLN A 493 18.53 -21.49 -3.06
C GLN A 493 19.13 -22.55 -2.12
N GLY A 494 19.76 -23.57 -2.70
CA GLY A 494 20.33 -24.71 -1.97
C GLY A 494 19.43 -25.95 -1.92
N TYR A 495 18.20 -25.87 -2.43
CA TYR A 495 17.30 -27.01 -2.60
C TYR A 495 17.06 -27.27 -4.08
N GLU A 496 16.85 -28.52 -4.43
CA GLU A 496 16.56 -28.94 -5.81
C GLU A 496 15.10 -29.34 -5.97
N ALA A 497 14.46 -28.82 -7.05
CA ALA A 497 13.13 -29.23 -7.43
C ALA A 497 13.15 -30.70 -7.91
N GLY A 498 12.21 -31.52 -7.44
CA GLY A 498 12.13 -32.90 -7.84
C GLY A 498 11.13 -33.70 -7.01
N PRO A 499 10.99 -35.01 -7.30
CA PRO A 499 10.00 -35.85 -6.65
C PRO A 499 10.18 -35.97 -5.13
N ASP A 500 11.42 -35.98 -4.65
CA ASP A 500 11.70 -36.08 -3.21
C ASP A 500 11.24 -34.84 -2.46
N LEU A 501 11.50 -33.64 -3.01
CA LEU A 501 11.00 -32.38 -2.46
C LEU A 501 9.47 -32.30 -2.56
N ALA A 502 8.88 -32.72 -3.68
CA ALA A 502 7.43 -32.74 -3.83
C ALA A 502 6.77 -33.63 -2.76
N ARG A 503 7.34 -34.83 -2.52
CA ARG A 503 6.89 -35.72 -1.45
C ARG A 503 7.01 -35.08 -0.07
N ALA A 504 8.12 -34.39 0.22
CA ALA A 504 8.29 -33.69 1.49
C ALA A 504 7.25 -32.58 1.70
N VAL A 505 6.97 -31.80 0.66
CA VAL A 505 5.95 -30.73 0.71
C VAL A 505 4.54 -31.31 0.90
N PHE A 506 4.17 -32.40 0.21
CA PHE A 506 2.88 -33.07 0.43
C PHE A 506 2.76 -33.61 1.86
N ARG A 507 3.82 -34.23 2.38
CA ARG A 507 3.87 -34.68 3.78
C ARG A 507 3.64 -33.53 4.74
N PHE A 508 4.38 -32.45 4.58
CA PHE A 508 4.24 -31.22 5.38
C PHE A 508 2.82 -30.66 5.33
N SER A 509 2.23 -30.60 4.12
CA SER A 509 0.84 -30.20 3.93
C SER A 509 -0.14 -31.09 4.72
N ARG A 510 0.12 -32.40 4.79
CA ARG A 510 -0.74 -33.34 5.55
C ARG A 510 -0.60 -33.18 7.06
N GLU A 511 0.59 -32.87 7.53
CA GLU A 511 0.86 -32.65 8.95
C GLU A 511 0.25 -31.33 9.47
N LYS A 512 0.23 -30.30 8.63
CA LYS A 512 -0.18 -28.94 9.02
C LYS A 512 -1.62 -28.61 8.68
N LEU A 513 -2.21 -29.21 7.65
CA LEU A 513 -3.52 -28.85 7.12
C LEU A 513 -4.56 -29.96 7.36
N ALA A 514 -5.78 -29.52 7.67
CA ALA A 514 -6.93 -30.42 7.73
C ALA A 514 -7.13 -31.16 6.39
N PRO A 515 -7.66 -32.39 6.37
CA PRO A 515 -7.76 -33.22 5.18
C PRO A 515 -8.38 -32.56 3.95
N TYR A 516 -9.36 -31.68 4.12
CA TYR A 516 -10.04 -30.97 3.04
C TYR A 516 -9.23 -29.77 2.50
N LYS A 517 -8.22 -29.29 3.25
CA LYS A 517 -7.32 -28.16 2.90
C LYS A 517 -6.00 -28.61 2.27
N ARG A 518 -5.69 -29.90 2.29
CA ARG A 518 -4.40 -30.45 1.84
C ARG A 518 -4.13 -30.15 0.37
N ILE A 519 -2.88 -29.78 0.06
CA ILE A 519 -2.41 -29.62 -1.30
C ILE A 519 -2.50 -30.97 -2.01
N ARG A 520 -3.10 -31.00 -3.19
CA ARG A 520 -3.28 -32.23 -4.00
C ARG A 520 -2.41 -32.28 -5.23
N ARG A 521 -2.03 -31.09 -5.74
CA ARG A 521 -1.16 -30.95 -6.89
C ARG A 521 -0.08 -29.92 -6.57
N LEU A 522 1.13 -30.15 -7.02
CA LEU A 522 2.28 -29.29 -6.82
C LEU A 522 3.01 -29.09 -8.14
N GLN A 523 3.43 -27.89 -8.46
CA GLN A 523 4.27 -27.61 -9.61
C GLN A 523 5.40 -26.67 -9.20
N PHE A 524 6.64 -27.07 -9.49
CA PHE A 524 7.78 -26.18 -9.35
C PHE A 524 7.87 -25.29 -10.59
N SER A 525 7.73 -23.99 -10.43
CA SER A 525 7.74 -23.03 -11.53
C SER A 525 7.93 -21.60 -11.02
N ASP A 526 8.35 -20.72 -11.92
CA ASP A 526 8.30 -19.28 -11.66
C ASP A 526 6.85 -18.80 -11.46
N LEU A 527 6.69 -17.76 -10.65
CA LEU A 527 5.40 -17.15 -10.38
C LEU A 527 5.26 -15.83 -11.14
N PRO A 528 4.19 -15.64 -11.94
CA PRO A 528 3.92 -14.38 -12.59
C PRO A 528 3.66 -13.29 -11.56
N LYS A 529 4.32 -12.14 -11.71
CA LYS A 529 4.22 -11.03 -10.77
C LYS A 529 3.75 -9.76 -11.45
N THR A 530 3.09 -8.90 -10.66
CA THR A 530 2.84 -7.52 -11.05
C THR A 530 4.13 -6.71 -10.97
N ILE A 531 4.12 -5.51 -11.53
CA ILE A 531 5.23 -4.54 -11.39
C ILE A 531 5.54 -4.25 -9.91
N SER A 532 4.54 -4.34 -9.02
CA SER A 532 4.73 -4.18 -7.57
C SER A 532 5.26 -5.42 -6.85
N GLY A 533 5.55 -6.51 -7.57
CA GLY A 533 6.05 -7.77 -7.00
C GLY A 533 4.96 -8.71 -6.46
N LYS A 534 3.67 -8.35 -6.55
CA LYS A 534 2.56 -9.21 -6.12
C LYS A 534 2.31 -10.34 -7.12
N ILE A 535 2.06 -11.55 -6.63
CA ILE A 535 1.75 -12.72 -7.45
C ILE A 535 0.43 -12.51 -8.21
N ARG A 536 0.43 -12.75 -9.52
CA ARG A 536 -0.75 -12.66 -10.39
C ARG A 536 -1.50 -13.99 -10.41
N ARG A 537 -2.19 -14.33 -9.29
CA ARG A 537 -2.95 -15.59 -9.18
C ARG A 537 -3.99 -15.77 -10.28
N VAL A 538 -4.63 -14.68 -10.71
CA VAL A 538 -5.60 -14.70 -11.81
C VAL A 538 -5.03 -15.34 -13.08
N GLU A 539 -3.76 -15.11 -13.38
CA GLU A 539 -3.09 -15.69 -14.55
C GLU A 539 -2.85 -17.18 -14.36
N LEU A 540 -2.34 -17.59 -13.19
CA LEU A 540 -2.16 -19.01 -12.87
C LEU A 540 -3.51 -19.76 -12.86
N ARG A 541 -4.53 -19.18 -12.22
CA ARG A 541 -5.88 -19.74 -12.17
C ARG A 541 -6.47 -19.90 -13.57
N ARG A 542 -6.37 -18.88 -14.44
CA ARG A 542 -6.87 -18.98 -15.80
C ARG A 542 -6.19 -20.11 -16.56
N ARG A 543 -4.86 -20.18 -16.53
CA ARG A 543 -4.08 -21.23 -17.18
C ARG A 543 -4.47 -22.63 -16.68
N GLU A 544 -4.72 -22.77 -15.36
CA GLU A 544 -5.06 -24.03 -14.76
C GLU A 544 -6.51 -24.45 -15.04
N MET A 545 -7.45 -23.50 -15.02
CA MET A 545 -8.88 -23.76 -15.28
C MET A 545 -9.21 -24.01 -16.76
N GLU A 546 -8.35 -23.58 -17.68
CA GLU A 546 -8.43 -23.89 -19.11
C GLU A 546 -8.02 -25.36 -19.42
N ARG A 547 -7.44 -26.07 -18.45
CA ARG A 547 -7.06 -27.47 -18.60
C ARG A 547 -8.27 -28.38 -18.44
N GLU A 548 -8.39 -29.34 -19.32
CA GLU A 548 -9.42 -30.38 -19.19
C GLU A 548 -9.14 -31.30 -18.02
N VAL A 549 -10.20 -31.85 -17.43
CA VAL A 549 -10.09 -32.90 -16.41
C VAL A 549 -9.38 -34.11 -17.02
N GLY A 550 -8.28 -34.53 -16.39
CA GLY A 550 -7.43 -35.60 -16.93
C GLY A 550 -6.39 -35.19 -17.95
N ALA A 551 -6.17 -33.87 -18.15
CA ALA A 551 -5.11 -33.36 -19.02
C ALA A 551 -3.73 -33.90 -18.62
N THR A 552 -2.83 -34.03 -19.61
CA THR A 552 -1.44 -34.43 -19.41
C THR A 552 -0.75 -33.50 -18.42
N ARG A 553 0.03 -34.07 -17.51
CA ARG A 553 0.83 -33.31 -16.53
C ARG A 553 1.82 -32.39 -17.22
N LEU A 554 2.01 -31.24 -16.58
CA LEU A 554 3.05 -30.28 -17.01
C LEU A 554 4.43 -30.74 -16.50
N PRO A 555 5.53 -30.23 -17.09
CA PRO A 555 6.85 -30.43 -16.52
C PRO A 555 6.90 -29.99 -15.05
N ASP A 556 7.63 -30.75 -14.22
CA ASP A 556 7.79 -30.50 -12.79
C ASP A 556 6.46 -30.41 -12.00
N GLU A 557 5.39 -31.02 -12.52
CA GLU A 557 4.11 -31.19 -11.87
C GLU A 557 4.00 -32.56 -11.20
N TYR A 558 3.69 -32.57 -9.92
CA TYR A 558 3.51 -33.75 -9.07
C TYR A 558 2.12 -33.76 -8.46
N TRP A 559 1.57 -34.95 -8.30
CA TRP A 559 0.29 -35.15 -7.63
C TRP A 559 0.50 -35.94 -6.35
N GLU A 560 -0.29 -35.66 -5.30
CA GLU A 560 -0.21 -36.37 -4.03
C GLU A 560 -0.33 -37.89 -4.22
N GLU A 561 -1.11 -38.31 -5.23
CA GLU A 561 -1.37 -39.73 -5.57
C GLU A 561 -0.11 -40.46 -6.09
N ASP A 562 0.94 -39.74 -6.50
CA ASP A 562 2.22 -40.31 -6.91
C ASP A 562 2.99 -40.90 -5.74
N PHE A 563 2.59 -40.56 -4.51
CA PHE A 563 3.25 -40.92 -3.27
C PHE A 563 2.29 -41.75 -2.38
N PRO A 564 2.07 -43.04 -2.70
CA PRO A 564 1.09 -43.89 -1.98
C PRO A 564 1.37 -44.03 -0.48
N ASP A 565 2.62 -43.97 -0.08
CA ASP A 565 3.06 -44.02 1.30
C ASP A 565 2.54 -42.87 2.18
N LEU A 566 2.17 -41.75 1.57
CA LEU A 566 1.57 -40.63 2.30
C LEU A 566 0.14 -40.91 2.76
N ARG A 567 -0.50 -41.97 2.25
CA ARG A 567 -1.88 -42.36 2.67
C ARG A 567 -1.93 -42.92 4.08
N GLU A 568 -0.82 -43.39 4.59
CA GLU A 568 -0.69 -43.96 5.94
C GLU A 568 -0.50 -42.87 7.02
N LEU A 569 -0.32 -41.62 6.62
CA LEU A 569 -0.26 -40.44 7.45
C LEU A 569 -1.60 -39.68 7.46
#